data_6e922aae1930ca46990d6df2da002ea1
#
_entry.id   6e922aae1930ca46990d6df2da002ea1
#
_cell.length_a   1.000
_cell.length_b   1.000
_cell.length_c   1.000
_cell.angle_alpha   90.00
_cell.angle_beta   90.00
_cell.angle_gamma   90.00
#
_symmetry.space_group_name_H-M   'P 1'
#
loop_
_entity.id
_entity.type
_entity.pdbx_description
1 polymer ?
#
loop_
_entity_poly.entity_id
_entity_poly.type
_entity_poly.pdbx_seq_one_letter_code
_entity_poly.pdbx_strand_id
1 'polypeptide(L)'
;MASDNHDKVTAVKEAFHGIFGQATVYGVRSQPKNVAAQPVGFAAAKQGATERIDIVRDQNPEAREDGAVLVAIENFLLEVGDDEWVDMGCIILSDSTRNIKLCSYTQPTNVPYGVIQKLKDATGEDYPLSWSGFSTTVGSVMAERLNVHPSKWHEAASGVSRGALMNNAATSVAYSYKIAIKAKVDNV
;
A
#
# COMPACT_ATOMS: atom_id res chain seq x y z
N MET A 1 3.73 6.78 -9.12
CA MET A 1 3.22 6.29 -7.82
C MET A 1 1.78 6.74 -7.63
N ALA A 2 0.85 5.80 -7.51
CA ALA A 2 -0.58 6.10 -7.32
C ALA A 2 -0.88 6.53 -5.86
N SER A 3 -0.27 7.60 -5.45
CA SER A 3 -0.44 8.34 -4.19
C SER A 3 0.41 9.61 -4.23
N ASP A 4 -0.06 10.68 -3.61
CA ASP A 4 0.69 11.92 -3.34
C ASP A 4 1.25 11.94 -1.90
N ASN A 5 1.06 10.89 -1.12
CA ASN A 5 1.62 10.78 0.22
C ASN A 5 3.15 10.71 0.17
N HIS A 6 3.81 11.66 0.83
CA HIS A 6 5.27 11.82 0.80
C HIS A 6 6.02 10.55 1.20
N ASP A 7 5.62 9.87 2.29
CA ASP A 7 6.30 8.67 2.77
C ASP A 7 6.22 7.53 1.75
N LYS A 8 5.05 7.36 1.10
CA LYS A 8 4.85 6.36 0.05
C LYS A 8 5.70 6.66 -1.19
N VAL A 9 5.72 7.91 -1.63
CA VAL A 9 6.50 8.35 -2.80
C VAL A 9 8.00 8.18 -2.55
N THR A 10 8.47 8.61 -1.39
CA THR A 10 9.88 8.49 -1.00
C THR A 10 10.32 7.04 -0.91
N ALA A 11 9.54 6.17 -0.26
CA ALA A 11 9.85 4.75 -0.14
C ALA A 11 10.00 4.06 -1.51
N VAL A 12 9.10 4.34 -2.44
CA VAL A 12 9.17 3.79 -3.81
C VAL A 12 10.34 4.39 -4.59
N LYS A 13 10.58 5.70 -4.49
CA LYS A 13 11.68 6.38 -5.15
C LYS A 13 13.04 5.81 -4.73
N GLU A 14 13.28 5.67 -3.44
CA GLU A 14 14.52 5.13 -2.90
C GLU A 14 14.73 3.68 -3.32
N ALA A 15 13.68 2.85 -3.25
CA ALA A 15 13.72 1.45 -3.67
C ALA A 15 14.09 1.30 -5.16
N PHE A 16 13.43 2.05 -6.04
CA PHE A 16 13.71 2.00 -7.48
C PHE A 16 15.08 2.59 -7.83
N HIS A 17 15.50 3.65 -7.15
CA HIS A 17 16.84 4.22 -7.30
C HIS A 17 17.93 3.21 -6.93
N GLY A 18 17.77 2.51 -5.81
CA GLY A 18 18.71 1.47 -5.37
C GLY A 18 18.84 0.30 -6.35
N ILE A 19 17.75 -0.07 -7.06
CA ILE A 19 17.74 -1.23 -7.97
C ILE A 19 18.13 -0.85 -9.41
N PHE A 20 17.75 0.34 -9.89
CA PHE A 20 17.93 0.74 -11.28
C PHE A 20 19.00 1.85 -11.47
N GLY A 21 19.54 2.40 -10.40
CA GLY A 21 20.53 3.49 -10.43
C GLY A 21 19.90 4.85 -10.67
N GLN A 22 18.99 4.97 -11.64
CA GLN A 22 18.22 6.20 -11.92
C GLN A 22 16.74 5.83 -12.09
N ALA A 23 15.89 6.53 -11.35
CA ALA A 23 14.44 6.41 -11.47
C ALA A 23 13.78 7.73 -11.08
N THR A 24 12.91 8.23 -11.93
CA THR A 24 12.09 9.39 -11.59
C THR A 24 10.72 8.89 -11.15
N VAL A 25 10.30 9.24 -9.93
CA VAL A 25 9.04 8.80 -9.35
C VAL A 25 8.20 10.02 -9.03
N TYR A 26 7.03 10.10 -9.66
CA TYR A 26 6.03 11.14 -9.43
C TYR A 26 4.88 10.58 -8.59
N GLY A 27 4.44 11.33 -7.57
CA GLY A 27 3.22 11.06 -6.85
C GLY A 27 2.01 11.61 -7.61
N VAL A 28 0.96 10.79 -7.75
CA VAL A 28 -0.32 11.20 -8.31
C VAL A 28 -1.41 10.84 -7.33
N ARG A 29 -2.23 11.83 -6.96
CA ARG A 29 -3.32 11.62 -6.01
C ARG A 29 -4.31 10.60 -6.55
N SER A 30 -4.56 9.56 -5.76
CA SER A 30 -5.56 8.54 -6.05
C SER A 30 -6.15 8.03 -4.74
N GLN A 31 -7.47 8.06 -4.62
CA GLN A 31 -8.19 7.60 -3.45
C GLN A 31 -9.22 6.56 -3.88
N PRO A 32 -9.08 5.29 -3.44
CA PRO A 32 -10.09 4.27 -3.71
C PRO A 32 -11.43 4.67 -3.13
N LYS A 33 -12.51 4.29 -3.81
CA LYS A 33 -13.89 4.58 -3.41
C LYS A 33 -14.71 3.31 -3.13
N ASN A 34 -14.21 2.16 -3.60
CA ASN A 34 -14.92 0.88 -3.53
C ASN A 34 -14.33 -0.08 -2.48
N VAL A 35 -13.48 0.42 -1.60
CA VAL A 35 -12.98 -0.30 -0.42
C VAL A 35 -13.08 0.58 0.80
N ALA A 36 -13.17 -0.02 1.97
CA ALA A 36 -13.26 0.67 3.25
C ALA A 36 -12.07 1.62 3.48
N ALA A 37 -12.28 2.65 4.31
CA ALA A 37 -11.21 3.57 4.71
C ALA A 37 -10.03 2.83 5.39
N GLN A 38 -10.33 1.76 6.12
CA GLN A 38 -9.38 0.79 6.64
C GLN A 38 -9.69 -0.58 6.07
N PRO A 39 -9.02 -1.00 4.98
CA PRO A 39 -9.22 -2.32 4.43
C PRO A 39 -8.83 -3.44 5.39
N VAL A 40 -9.54 -4.57 5.32
CA VAL A 40 -9.26 -5.78 6.09
C VAL A 40 -9.09 -6.96 5.14
N GLY A 41 -8.00 -7.68 5.29
CA GLY A 41 -7.65 -8.85 4.49
C GLY A 41 -6.99 -8.53 3.14
N PHE A 42 -6.35 -9.56 2.58
CA PHE A 42 -5.59 -9.45 1.33
C PHE A 42 -6.45 -9.06 0.12
N ALA A 43 -7.70 -9.50 0.07
CA ALA A 43 -8.59 -9.20 -1.05
C ALA A 43 -8.90 -7.71 -1.13
N ALA A 44 -9.33 -7.09 -0.03
CA ALA A 44 -9.61 -5.66 0.05
C ALA A 44 -8.35 -4.82 -0.21
N ALA A 45 -7.20 -5.23 0.34
CA ALA A 45 -5.91 -4.56 0.10
C ALA A 45 -5.53 -4.54 -1.39
N LYS A 46 -5.62 -5.69 -2.07
CA LYS A 46 -5.33 -5.81 -3.50
C LYS A 46 -6.32 -5.01 -4.34
N GLN A 47 -7.60 -5.03 -3.99
CA GLN A 47 -8.61 -4.24 -4.68
C GLN A 47 -8.32 -2.74 -4.54
N GLY A 48 -8.07 -2.23 -3.32
CA GLY A 48 -7.74 -0.83 -3.10
C GLY A 48 -6.48 -0.39 -3.84
N ALA A 49 -5.41 -1.19 -3.79
CA ALA A 49 -4.18 -0.90 -4.52
C ALA A 49 -4.38 -0.93 -6.05
N THR A 50 -5.20 -1.85 -6.58
CA THR A 50 -5.52 -1.92 -8.01
C THR A 50 -6.34 -0.70 -8.43
N GLU A 51 -7.38 -0.36 -7.68
CA GLU A 51 -8.22 0.82 -7.94
C GLU A 51 -7.41 2.12 -7.97
N ARG A 52 -6.40 2.27 -7.08
CA ARG A 52 -5.48 3.42 -7.13
C ARG A 52 -4.75 3.51 -8.47
N ILE A 53 -4.27 2.38 -9.00
CA ILE A 53 -3.61 2.31 -10.31
C ILE A 53 -4.58 2.69 -11.43
N ASP A 54 -5.79 2.17 -11.39
CA ASP A 54 -6.81 2.42 -12.42
C ASP A 54 -7.23 3.89 -12.43
N ILE A 55 -7.42 4.51 -11.25
CA ILE A 55 -7.68 5.95 -11.13
C ILE A 55 -6.58 6.78 -11.79
N VAL A 56 -5.30 6.44 -11.56
CA VAL A 56 -4.18 7.17 -12.18
C VAL A 56 -4.18 6.99 -13.70
N ARG A 57 -4.46 5.79 -14.19
CA ARG A 57 -4.58 5.52 -15.64
C ARG A 57 -5.69 6.31 -16.30
N ASP A 58 -6.83 6.45 -15.62
CA ASP A 58 -7.99 7.16 -16.15
C ASP A 58 -7.78 8.68 -16.15
N GLN A 59 -7.10 9.20 -15.15
CA GLN A 59 -6.81 10.63 -15.01
C GLN A 59 -5.62 11.10 -15.85
N ASN A 60 -4.74 10.19 -16.27
CA ASN A 60 -3.50 10.50 -16.99
C ASN A 60 -3.36 9.60 -18.23
N PRO A 61 -4.01 9.94 -19.36
CA PRO A 61 -3.90 9.18 -20.60
C PRO A 61 -2.45 8.99 -21.07
N GLU A 62 -1.59 9.99 -20.87
CA GLU A 62 -0.15 9.94 -21.16
C GLU A 62 0.56 8.79 -20.42
N ALA A 63 0.16 8.49 -19.18
CA ALA A 63 0.71 7.37 -18.44
C ALA A 63 0.39 6.00 -19.08
N ARG A 64 -0.61 5.93 -19.95
CA ARG A 64 -0.93 4.74 -20.76
C ARG A 64 -0.06 4.67 -22.02
N GLU A 65 0.11 5.78 -22.71
CA GLU A 65 0.80 5.86 -24.01
C GLU A 65 2.31 5.76 -23.83
N ASP A 66 2.87 6.41 -22.82
CA ASP A 66 4.31 6.42 -22.52
C ASP A 66 4.82 5.16 -21.82
N GLY A 67 3.97 4.17 -21.55
CA GLY A 67 4.37 2.92 -20.91
C GLY A 67 4.86 3.10 -19.48
N ALA A 68 4.30 4.08 -18.75
CA ALA A 68 4.68 4.35 -17.38
C ALA A 68 4.39 3.16 -16.46
N VAL A 69 5.40 2.81 -15.66
CA VAL A 69 5.24 1.81 -14.61
C VAL A 69 4.50 2.43 -13.42
N LEU A 70 3.36 1.86 -13.07
CA LEU A 70 2.54 2.33 -11.97
C LEU A 70 2.76 1.47 -10.72
N VAL A 71 2.92 2.14 -9.58
CA VAL A 71 3.05 1.47 -8.26
C VAL A 71 1.98 2.04 -7.34
N ALA A 72 1.29 1.18 -6.62
CA ALA A 72 0.36 1.56 -5.56
C ALA A 72 0.70 0.86 -4.25
N ILE A 73 0.44 1.53 -3.14
CA ILE A 73 0.53 0.96 -1.78
C ILE A 73 -0.80 1.19 -1.08
N GLU A 74 -1.42 0.09 -0.62
CA GLU A 74 -2.61 0.12 0.22
C GLU A 74 -2.34 -0.57 1.55
N ASN A 75 -2.52 0.15 2.66
CA ASN A 75 -2.40 -0.43 3.99
C ASN A 75 -3.70 -1.14 4.38
N PHE A 76 -3.56 -2.25 5.09
CA PHE A 76 -4.69 -3.08 5.50
C PHE A 76 -4.42 -3.79 6.81
N LEU A 77 -5.47 -4.18 7.50
CA LEU A 77 -5.41 -5.03 8.67
C LEU A 77 -5.61 -6.50 8.28
N LEU A 78 -4.95 -7.37 9.01
CA LEU A 78 -5.09 -8.81 8.87
C LEU A 78 -5.22 -9.45 10.25
N GLU A 79 -6.23 -10.28 10.43
CA GLU A 79 -6.34 -11.19 11.55
C GLU A 79 -5.51 -12.44 11.26
N VAL A 80 -4.52 -12.71 12.11
CA VAL A 80 -3.55 -13.81 11.91
C VAL A 80 -3.75 -14.96 12.88
N GLY A 81 -4.56 -14.78 13.89
CA GLY A 81 -4.91 -15.75 14.92
C GLY A 81 -6.08 -15.24 15.74
N ASP A 82 -6.49 -15.97 16.77
CA ASP A 82 -7.58 -15.59 17.66
C ASP A 82 -7.27 -14.26 18.34
N ASP A 83 -7.96 -13.19 17.91
CA ASP A 83 -7.77 -11.81 18.39
C ASP A 83 -6.36 -11.22 18.13
N GLU A 84 -5.52 -11.87 17.33
CA GLU A 84 -4.23 -11.37 16.91
C GLU A 84 -4.32 -10.64 15.58
N TRP A 85 -3.97 -9.36 15.59
CA TRP A 85 -4.11 -8.48 14.44
C TRP A 85 -2.80 -7.77 14.08
N VAL A 86 -2.59 -7.60 12.78
CA VAL A 86 -1.44 -6.87 12.25
C VAL A 86 -1.85 -5.86 11.19
N ASP A 87 -1.11 -4.74 11.10
CA ASP A 87 -1.14 -3.82 9.96
C ASP A 87 -0.05 -4.19 8.97
N MET A 88 -0.38 -4.19 7.71
CA MET A 88 0.51 -4.45 6.59
C MET A 88 0.24 -3.49 5.43
N GLY A 89 1.21 -3.33 4.55
CA GLY A 89 1.04 -2.66 3.25
C GLY A 89 1.06 -3.67 2.10
N CYS A 90 0.07 -3.61 1.22
CA CYS A 90 0.06 -4.30 -0.07
C CYS A 90 0.65 -3.37 -1.12
N ILE A 91 1.72 -3.80 -1.80
CA ILE A 91 2.37 -3.05 -2.88
C ILE A 91 2.09 -3.75 -4.20
N ILE A 92 1.48 -3.05 -5.14
CA ILE A 92 1.26 -3.55 -6.51
C ILE A 92 2.06 -2.68 -7.48
N LEU A 93 2.83 -3.35 -8.35
CA LEU A 93 3.45 -2.77 -9.53
C LEU A 93 2.71 -3.26 -10.77
N SER A 94 2.43 -2.36 -11.69
CA SER A 94 1.80 -2.68 -12.97
C SER A 94 2.49 -1.95 -14.13
N ASP A 95 3.02 -2.74 -15.05
CA ASP A 95 3.55 -2.32 -16.34
C ASP A 95 2.64 -2.90 -17.44
N SER A 96 1.79 -2.06 -18.00
CA SER A 96 0.83 -2.48 -19.04
C SER A 96 1.52 -2.78 -20.37
N THR A 97 2.61 -2.08 -20.68
CA THR A 97 3.36 -2.26 -21.94
C THR A 97 3.99 -3.64 -22.03
N ARG A 98 4.52 -4.12 -20.89
CA ARG A 98 5.17 -5.43 -20.81
C ARG A 98 4.24 -6.51 -20.27
N ASN A 99 2.98 -6.19 -19.95
CA ASN A 99 2.04 -7.09 -19.29
C ASN A 99 2.66 -7.75 -18.05
N ILE A 100 3.24 -6.91 -17.16
CA ILE A 100 3.82 -7.34 -15.88
C ILE A 100 2.97 -6.78 -14.75
N LYS A 101 2.49 -7.64 -13.87
CA LYS A 101 1.84 -7.27 -12.61
C LYS A 101 2.49 -8.03 -11.47
N LEU A 102 3.03 -7.30 -10.49
CA LEU A 102 3.73 -7.86 -9.33
C LEU A 102 3.08 -7.37 -8.05
N CYS A 103 3.16 -8.19 -7.02
CA CYS A 103 2.65 -7.85 -5.70
C CYS A 103 3.66 -8.25 -4.63
N SER A 104 3.81 -7.41 -3.61
CA SER A 104 4.58 -7.70 -2.39
C SER A 104 3.87 -7.10 -1.19
N TYR A 105 4.32 -7.45 0.01
CA TYR A 105 3.74 -6.98 1.25
C TYR A 105 4.83 -6.46 2.18
N THR A 106 4.46 -5.48 3.01
CA THR A 106 5.36 -5.04 4.08
C THR A 106 5.44 -6.11 5.17
N GLN A 107 6.48 -6.04 5.98
CA GLN A 107 6.50 -6.74 7.27
C GLN A 107 5.29 -6.31 8.12
N PRO A 108 4.67 -7.24 8.88
CA PRO A 108 3.54 -6.93 9.75
C PRO A 108 3.96 -6.10 10.96
N THR A 109 3.05 -5.23 11.40
CA THR A 109 3.15 -4.49 12.68
C THR A 109 1.95 -4.87 13.54
N ASN A 110 2.20 -5.33 14.77
CA ASN A 110 1.14 -5.75 15.67
C ASN A 110 0.18 -4.60 16.02
N VAL A 111 -1.10 -4.90 16.03
CA VAL A 111 -2.17 -3.98 16.42
C VAL A 111 -2.90 -4.55 17.64
N PRO A 112 -2.91 -3.84 18.77
CA PRO A 112 -3.60 -4.32 19.98
C PRO A 112 -5.09 -4.55 19.73
N TYR A 113 -5.64 -5.65 20.24
CA TYR A 113 -7.06 -6.00 20.07
C TYR A 113 -8.03 -4.89 20.50
N GLY A 114 -7.72 -4.16 21.58
CA GLY A 114 -8.54 -3.01 21.99
C GLY A 114 -8.59 -1.85 20.97
N VAL A 115 -7.63 -1.78 20.04
CA VAL A 115 -7.70 -0.85 18.89
C VAL A 115 -8.68 -1.39 17.87
N ILE A 116 -8.68 -2.69 17.62
CA ILE A 116 -9.63 -3.34 16.70
C ILE A 116 -11.07 -3.18 17.21
N GLN A 117 -11.30 -3.33 18.52
CA GLN A 117 -12.62 -3.09 19.11
C GLN A 117 -13.09 -1.66 18.85
N LYS A 118 -12.24 -0.65 19.07
CA LYS A 118 -12.57 0.74 18.76
C LYS A 118 -12.91 0.97 17.27
N LEU A 119 -12.22 0.27 16.36
CA LEU A 119 -12.52 0.35 14.93
C LEU A 119 -13.87 -0.29 14.61
N LYS A 120 -14.19 -1.44 15.21
CA LYS A 120 -15.49 -2.10 15.10
C LYS A 120 -16.61 -1.19 15.61
N ASP A 121 -16.45 -0.65 16.82
CA ASP A 121 -17.43 0.23 17.46
C ASP A 121 -17.68 1.54 16.66
N ALA A 122 -16.63 2.08 16.02
CA ALA A 122 -16.72 3.27 15.19
C ALA A 122 -17.33 3.00 13.79
N THR A 123 -17.45 1.72 13.40
CA THR A 123 -17.99 1.34 12.10
C THR A 123 -19.47 1.00 12.28
N GLY A 124 -20.34 1.90 11.83
CA GLY A 124 -21.79 1.67 11.89
C GLY A 124 -22.24 0.46 11.09
N GLU A 125 -23.35 -0.14 11.51
CA GLU A 125 -23.93 -1.31 10.82
C GLU A 125 -24.29 -1.01 9.36
N ASP A 126 -24.68 0.24 9.07
CA ASP A 126 -25.03 0.71 7.73
C ASP A 126 -23.82 1.13 6.87
N TYR A 127 -22.59 0.88 7.32
CA TYR A 127 -21.40 1.28 6.55
C TYR A 127 -21.35 0.53 5.21
N PRO A 128 -21.47 1.22 4.05
CA PRO A 128 -21.64 0.56 2.75
C PRO A 128 -20.46 -0.32 2.33
N LEU A 129 -19.28 -0.07 2.88
CA LEU A 129 -18.03 -0.77 2.55
C LEU A 129 -17.59 -1.72 3.67
N SER A 130 -18.49 -2.06 4.60
CA SER A 130 -18.22 -2.98 5.74
C SER A 130 -17.68 -4.34 5.30
N TRP A 131 -18.05 -4.81 4.10
CA TRP A 131 -17.54 -6.04 3.50
C TRP A 131 -16.02 -6.05 3.29
N SER A 132 -15.38 -4.87 3.22
CA SER A 132 -13.94 -4.69 2.94
C SER A 132 -13.17 -4.13 4.12
N GLY A 133 -13.82 -3.80 5.25
CA GLY A 133 -13.14 -3.31 6.44
C GLY A 133 -13.89 -2.24 7.22
N PHE A 134 -13.15 -1.37 7.89
CA PHE A 134 -13.69 -0.39 8.84
C PHE A 134 -13.77 1.01 8.25
N SER A 135 -14.70 1.83 8.79
CA SER A 135 -14.92 3.22 8.38
C SER A 135 -13.84 4.20 8.87
N THR A 136 -13.08 3.80 9.91
CA THR A 136 -12.02 4.59 10.54
C THR A 136 -10.68 3.88 10.43
N THR A 137 -9.59 4.63 10.24
CA THR A 137 -8.26 4.03 10.03
C THR A 137 -7.58 3.64 11.34
N VAL A 138 -6.83 2.53 11.32
CA VAL A 138 -5.98 2.12 12.44
C VAL A 138 -4.99 3.22 12.82
N GLY A 139 -4.49 3.96 11.84
CA GLY A 139 -3.53 5.05 12.06
C GLY A 139 -4.08 6.16 12.96
N SER A 140 -5.36 6.54 12.82
CA SER A 140 -5.97 7.55 13.68
C SER A 140 -6.13 7.06 15.13
N VAL A 141 -6.59 5.81 15.32
CA VAL A 141 -6.80 5.23 16.66
C VAL A 141 -5.46 4.97 17.37
N MET A 142 -4.45 4.48 16.65
CA MET A 142 -3.11 4.27 17.21
C MET A 142 -2.41 5.58 17.56
N ALA A 143 -2.57 6.61 16.73
CA ALA A 143 -2.01 7.94 16.99
C ALA A 143 -2.56 8.55 18.28
N GLU A 144 -3.87 8.47 18.47
CA GLU A 144 -4.52 8.89 19.72
C GLU A 144 -4.00 8.08 20.91
N ARG A 145 -3.96 6.74 20.81
CA ARG A 145 -3.51 5.84 21.89
C ARG A 145 -2.07 6.11 22.32
N LEU A 146 -1.17 6.35 21.36
CA LEU A 146 0.27 6.53 21.60
C LEU A 146 0.68 8.00 21.75
N ASN A 147 -0.26 8.94 21.59
CA ASN A 147 -0.03 10.39 21.59
C ASN A 147 1.07 10.80 20.59
N VAL A 148 0.97 10.31 19.35
CA VAL A 148 1.90 10.59 18.25
C VAL A 148 1.15 11.03 16.99
N HIS A 149 1.88 11.59 16.02
CA HIS A 149 1.29 11.86 14.70
C HIS A 149 0.89 10.54 14.00
N PRO A 150 -0.22 10.48 13.22
CA PRO A 150 -0.69 9.26 12.54
C PRO A 150 0.34 8.57 11.64
N SER A 151 1.32 9.28 11.09
CA SER A 151 2.41 8.69 10.31
C SER A 151 3.51 8.04 11.16
N LYS A 152 3.50 8.25 12.50
CA LYS A 152 4.57 7.83 13.41
C LYS A 152 4.21 6.65 14.31
N TRP A 153 2.97 6.17 14.27
CA TRP A 153 2.55 5.13 15.19
C TRP A 153 3.30 3.80 15.00
N HIS A 154 3.68 3.44 13.76
CA HIS A 154 4.47 2.23 13.50
C HIS A 154 5.81 2.28 14.24
N GLU A 155 6.53 3.40 14.10
CA GLU A 155 7.81 3.61 14.76
C GLU A 155 7.66 3.60 16.29
N ALA A 156 6.63 4.24 16.82
CA ALA A 156 6.35 4.27 18.25
C ALA A 156 5.95 2.88 18.81
N ALA A 157 5.30 2.04 18.02
CA ALA A 157 4.83 0.72 18.43
C ALA A 157 5.87 -0.39 18.22
N SER A 158 6.74 -0.28 17.21
CA SER A 158 7.62 -1.37 16.78
C SER A 158 9.10 -0.99 16.69
N GLY A 159 9.45 0.28 16.83
CA GLY A 159 10.80 0.79 16.58
C GLY A 159 11.17 0.90 15.09
N VAL A 160 10.27 0.54 14.17
CA VAL A 160 10.49 0.59 12.72
C VAL A 160 9.52 1.58 12.08
N SER A 161 10.06 2.56 11.34
CA SER A 161 9.22 3.55 10.68
C SER A 161 8.38 2.94 9.55
N ARG A 162 7.19 3.48 9.32
CA ARG A 162 6.34 3.10 8.18
C ARG A 162 7.06 3.24 6.85
N GLY A 163 7.88 4.29 6.70
CA GLY A 163 8.71 4.50 5.51
C GLY A 163 9.69 3.35 5.26
N ALA A 164 10.38 2.87 6.31
CA ALA A 164 11.30 1.74 6.22
C ALA A 164 10.59 0.43 5.84
N LEU A 165 9.42 0.15 6.44
CA LEU A 165 8.61 -1.02 6.09
C LEU A 165 8.19 -0.99 4.60
N MET A 166 7.72 0.16 4.12
CA MET A 166 7.31 0.33 2.73
C MET A 166 8.50 0.26 1.76
N ASN A 167 9.65 0.84 2.12
CA ASN A 167 10.86 0.81 1.30
C ASN A 167 11.36 -0.62 1.11
N ASN A 168 11.41 -1.43 2.17
CA ASN A 168 11.83 -2.82 2.08
C ASN A 168 10.94 -3.64 1.12
N ALA A 169 9.63 -3.52 1.24
CA ALA A 169 8.70 -4.22 0.36
C ALA A 169 8.73 -3.68 -1.09
N ALA A 170 8.90 -2.36 -1.27
CA ALA A 170 9.09 -1.73 -2.59
C ALA A 170 10.39 -2.18 -3.26
N THR A 171 11.48 -2.37 -2.49
CA THR A 171 12.75 -2.92 -2.99
C THR A 171 12.55 -4.34 -3.53
N SER A 172 11.80 -5.19 -2.82
CA SER A 172 11.46 -6.53 -3.28
C SER A 172 10.68 -6.51 -4.60
N VAL A 173 9.67 -5.64 -4.73
CA VAL A 173 8.90 -5.47 -5.97
C VAL A 173 9.78 -4.94 -7.11
N ALA A 174 10.63 -3.94 -6.85
CA ALA A 174 11.52 -3.36 -7.86
C ALA A 174 12.54 -4.40 -8.37
N TYR A 175 13.09 -5.23 -7.47
CA TYR A 175 13.99 -6.30 -7.85
C TYR A 175 13.29 -7.38 -8.68
N SER A 176 12.12 -7.84 -8.25
CA SER A 176 11.29 -8.79 -9.01
C SER A 176 10.92 -8.24 -10.39
N TYR A 177 10.64 -6.94 -10.50
CA TYR A 177 10.40 -6.29 -11.77
C TYR A 177 11.63 -6.29 -12.67
N LYS A 178 12.82 -6.00 -12.12
CA LYS A 178 14.10 -6.10 -12.86
C LYS A 178 14.33 -7.49 -13.46
N ILE A 179 14.02 -8.56 -12.70
CA ILE A 179 14.10 -9.93 -13.18
C ILE A 179 13.07 -10.18 -14.30
N ALA A 180 11.80 -9.76 -14.09
CA ALA A 180 10.73 -9.97 -15.06
C ALA A 180 10.99 -9.28 -16.41
N ILE A 181 11.61 -8.09 -16.41
CA ILE A 181 12.00 -7.41 -17.66
C ILE A 181 13.07 -8.20 -18.39
N LYS A 182 14.10 -8.67 -17.70
CA LYS A 182 15.17 -9.47 -18.32
C LYS A 182 14.63 -10.74 -18.94
N ALA A 183 13.82 -11.50 -18.22
CA ALA A 183 13.21 -12.73 -18.72
C ALA A 183 12.35 -12.53 -19.99
N LYS A 184 11.74 -11.36 -20.15
CA LYS A 184 10.98 -11.03 -21.37
C LYS A 184 11.88 -10.64 -22.54
N VAL A 185 13.02 -10.01 -22.29
CA VAL A 185 14.01 -9.67 -23.32
C VAL A 185 14.68 -10.93 -23.85
N ASP A 186 14.99 -11.90 -22.98
CA ASP A 186 15.67 -13.15 -23.35
C ASP A 186 14.75 -14.13 -24.13
N ASN A 187 13.43 -13.88 -24.17
CA ASN A 187 12.43 -14.70 -24.87
C ASN A 187 11.95 -14.07 -26.19
N VAL A 188 12.56 -13.00 -26.67
CA VAL A 188 12.34 -12.35 -27.97
C VAL A 188 13.52 -12.63 -28.88
#